data_55a16cbe78371de2c230f3f16c99c6b9
#
_entry.id   55a16cbe78371de2c230f3f16c99c6b9
#
_cell.length_a   1.000
_cell.length_b   1.000
_cell.length_c   1.000
_cell.angle_alpha   90.00
_cell.angle_beta   90.00
_cell.angle_gamma   90.00
#
_symmetry.space_group_name_H-M   'P 1'
#
loop_
_entity.id
_entity.type
_entity.pdbx_description
1 polymer ?
#
loop_
_entity_poly.entity_id
_entity_poly.type
_entity_poly.pdbx_seq_one_letter_code
_entity_poly.pdbx_strand_id
1 'polypeptide(L)'
;MGKMYTFDNKLLTEKPEIRIGDKCYPVDDRTSTVKALMKKMREIKEDSAEMLDSDEMILRAAFGKNASEILKLGLSFRAQTELSQMAMAAMTGEEYEPEARFQDEKAKSD
;
A
#
# COMPACT_ATOMS: atom_id res chain seq x y z
N MET A 1 -39.01 -13.60 -12.19
CA MET A 1 -37.69 -13.54 -12.78
C MET A 1 -36.78 -12.62 -11.97
N GLY A 2 -35.59 -13.10 -11.69
CA GLY A 2 -34.63 -12.32 -10.91
C GLY A 2 -33.95 -11.27 -11.78
N LYS A 3 -33.41 -10.26 -11.13
CA LYS A 3 -32.59 -9.26 -11.78
C LYS A 3 -31.18 -9.83 -12.04
N MET A 4 -30.63 -9.44 -13.17
CA MET A 4 -29.25 -9.81 -13.48
C MET A 4 -28.30 -8.71 -13.01
N TYR A 5 -27.28 -9.11 -12.26
CA TYR A 5 -26.23 -8.20 -11.85
C TYR A 5 -24.96 -8.60 -12.59
N THR A 6 -24.34 -7.63 -13.22
CA THR A 6 -23.13 -7.87 -14.01
C THR A 6 -21.92 -7.30 -13.29
N PHE A 7 -20.94 -8.17 -13.05
CA PHE A 7 -19.68 -7.74 -12.43
C PHE A 7 -18.78 -7.16 -13.51
N ASP A 8 -18.19 -6.00 -13.22
CA ASP A 8 -17.32 -5.33 -14.19
C ASP A 8 -16.01 -6.11 -14.35
N ASN A 9 -15.73 -6.50 -15.59
CA ASN A 9 -14.50 -7.24 -15.90
C ASN A 9 -13.23 -6.48 -15.52
N LYS A 10 -13.27 -5.17 -15.55
CA LYS A 10 -12.12 -4.36 -15.14
C LYS A 10 -11.71 -4.63 -13.71
N LEU A 11 -12.67 -4.88 -12.84
CA LEU A 11 -12.38 -5.21 -11.45
C LEU A 11 -11.68 -6.56 -11.30
N LEU A 12 -11.81 -7.43 -12.31
CA LEU A 12 -11.15 -8.73 -12.29
C LEU A 12 -9.74 -8.68 -12.87
N THR A 13 -9.50 -7.81 -13.83
CA THR A 13 -8.28 -7.82 -14.64
C THR A 13 -7.32 -6.67 -14.32
N GLU A 14 -7.83 -5.51 -13.93
CA GLU A 14 -6.98 -4.38 -13.63
C GLU A 14 -6.40 -4.52 -12.23
N LYS A 15 -5.08 -4.37 -12.14
CA LYS A 15 -4.39 -4.34 -10.86
C LYS A 15 -3.84 -2.95 -10.65
N PRO A 16 -3.88 -2.46 -9.41
CA PRO A 16 -3.26 -1.17 -9.12
C PRO A 16 -1.76 -1.25 -9.30
N GLU A 17 -1.16 -0.12 -9.64
CA GLU A 17 0.28 -0.01 -9.80
C GLU A 17 0.76 1.21 -9.04
N ILE A 18 1.98 1.13 -8.53
CA ILE A 18 2.64 2.26 -7.89
C ILE A 18 3.90 2.57 -8.69
N ARG A 19 4.03 3.83 -9.07
CA ARG A 19 5.21 4.29 -9.78
C ARG A 19 6.25 4.78 -8.80
N ILE A 20 7.47 4.22 -8.93
CA ILE A 20 8.60 4.64 -8.13
C ILE A 20 9.69 5.05 -9.11
N GLY A 21 9.95 6.37 -9.20
CA GLY A 21 10.85 6.89 -10.21
C GLY A 21 10.28 6.65 -11.61
N ASP A 22 11.02 5.96 -12.44
CA ASP A 22 10.61 5.66 -13.82
C ASP A 22 9.96 4.29 -13.97
N LYS A 23 9.85 3.54 -12.90
CA LYS A 23 9.38 2.17 -12.96
C LYS A 23 8.05 2.02 -12.23
N CYS A 24 7.11 1.31 -12.84
CA CYS A 24 5.82 0.98 -12.25
C CYS A 24 5.83 -0.44 -11.71
N TYR A 25 5.33 -0.61 -10.50
CA TYR A 25 5.26 -1.91 -9.84
C TYR A 25 3.81 -2.28 -9.60
N PRO A 26 3.39 -3.48 -10.02
CA PRO A 26 2.03 -3.91 -9.72
C PRO A 26 1.87 -4.22 -8.25
N VAL A 27 0.68 -3.95 -7.73
CA VAL A 27 0.34 -4.18 -6.33
C VAL A 27 -0.65 -5.35 -6.27
N ASP A 28 -0.39 -6.27 -5.36
CA ASP A 28 -1.28 -7.41 -5.12
C ASP A 28 -2.42 -6.98 -4.21
N ASP A 29 -3.59 -6.79 -4.79
CA ASP A 29 -4.78 -6.35 -4.07
C ASP A 29 -5.78 -7.49 -3.83
N ARG A 30 -5.35 -8.74 -3.96
CA ARG A 30 -6.23 -9.88 -3.74
C ARG A 30 -6.70 -9.94 -2.30
N THR A 31 -7.97 -10.32 -2.12
CA THR A 31 -8.57 -10.43 -0.80
C THR A 31 -7.75 -11.34 0.13
N SER A 32 -7.25 -12.46 -0.38
CA SER A 32 -6.46 -13.38 0.42
C SER A 32 -5.17 -12.72 0.94
N THR A 33 -4.52 -11.93 0.10
CA THR A 33 -3.31 -11.22 0.49
C THR A 33 -3.61 -10.17 1.55
N VAL A 34 -4.67 -9.39 1.34
CA VAL A 34 -5.06 -8.34 2.28
C VAL A 34 -5.44 -8.94 3.64
N LYS A 35 -6.21 -10.02 3.64
CA LYS A 35 -6.61 -10.69 4.90
C LYS A 35 -5.40 -11.22 5.67
N ALA A 36 -4.45 -11.84 4.96
CA ALA A 36 -3.24 -12.36 5.58
C ALA A 36 -2.41 -11.24 6.21
N LEU A 37 -2.29 -10.13 5.48
CA LEU A 37 -1.56 -8.96 5.97
C LEU A 37 -2.23 -8.37 7.22
N MET A 38 -3.55 -8.19 7.18
CA MET A 38 -4.29 -7.63 8.32
C MET A 38 -4.14 -8.50 9.56
N LYS A 39 -4.16 -9.82 9.37
CA LYS A 39 -3.97 -10.75 10.48
C LYS A 39 -2.59 -10.58 11.11
N LYS A 40 -1.55 -10.48 10.29
CA LYS A 40 -0.19 -10.29 10.79
C LYS A 40 -0.04 -8.96 11.51
N MET A 41 -0.67 -7.92 10.99
CA MET A 41 -0.59 -6.59 11.60
C MET A 41 -1.25 -6.54 12.97
N ARG A 42 -2.31 -7.32 13.20
CA ARG A 42 -2.96 -7.39 14.51
C ARG A 42 -2.07 -8.04 15.57
N GLU A 43 -1.13 -8.86 15.13
CA GLU A 43 -0.23 -9.56 16.03
C GLU A 43 0.97 -8.69 16.44
N ILE A 44 1.15 -7.55 15.79
CA ILE A 44 2.26 -6.64 16.07
C ILE A 44 1.91 -5.75 17.26
N LYS A 45 2.83 -5.68 18.21
CA LYS A 45 2.67 -4.81 19.38
C LYS A 45 3.07 -3.39 19.01
N GLU A 46 2.56 -2.43 19.76
CA GLU A 46 2.85 -1.01 19.54
C GLU A 46 4.23 -0.64 20.08
N ASP A 47 5.24 -1.04 19.35
CA ASP A 47 6.64 -0.79 19.63
C ASP A 47 7.22 -0.19 18.36
N SER A 48 8.07 0.82 18.48
CA SER A 48 8.58 1.53 17.30
C SER A 48 9.34 0.62 16.33
N ALA A 49 10.08 -0.37 16.86
CA ALA A 49 10.78 -1.33 16.01
C ALA A 49 9.78 -2.21 15.26
N GLU A 50 8.71 -2.62 15.91
CA GLU A 50 7.68 -3.42 15.26
C GLU A 50 6.86 -2.63 14.25
N MET A 51 6.74 -1.32 14.45
CA MET A 51 6.10 -0.44 13.47
C MET A 51 6.91 -0.37 12.18
N LEU A 52 8.24 -0.34 12.28
CA LEU A 52 9.11 -0.40 11.11
C LEU A 52 8.96 -1.73 10.39
N ASP A 53 8.86 -2.81 11.16
CA ASP A 53 8.63 -4.13 10.59
C ASP A 53 7.26 -4.21 9.93
N SER A 54 6.29 -3.47 10.46
CA SER A 54 4.96 -3.38 9.89
C SER A 54 5.00 -2.77 8.50
N ASP A 55 5.74 -1.68 8.32
CA ASP A 55 5.90 -1.05 7.00
C ASP A 55 6.53 -2.02 6.00
N GLU A 56 7.58 -2.71 6.41
CA GLU A 56 8.23 -3.70 5.55
C GLU A 56 7.29 -4.83 5.20
N MET A 57 6.49 -5.27 6.16
CA MET A 57 5.50 -6.32 5.97
C MET A 57 4.46 -5.92 4.93
N ILE A 58 4.00 -4.67 4.98
CA ILE A 58 3.06 -4.15 4.00
C ILE A 58 3.69 -4.15 2.60
N LEU A 59 4.93 -3.69 2.49
CA LEU A 59 5.62 -3.63 1.21
C LEU A 59 5.84 -5.02 0.63
N ARG A 60 6.18 -5.99 1.46
CA ARG A 60 6.37 -7.36 1.00
C ARG A 60 5.07 -7.99 0.53
N ALA A 61 3.97 -7.71 1.22
CA ALA A 61 2.65 -8.21 0.81
C ALA A 61 2.19 -7.55 -0.49
N ALA A 62 2.35 -6.23 -0.57
CA ALA A 62 1.87 -5.46 -1.71
C ALA A 62 2.64 -5.75 -2.99
N PHE A 63 3.97 -5.79 -2.91
CA PHE A 63 4.82 -5.89 -4.10
C PHE A 63 5.32 -7.30 -4.37
N GLY A 64 5.14 -8.23 -3.43
CA GLY A 64 5.55 -9.62 -3.60
C GLY A 64 7.04 -9.74 -3.94
N LYS A 65 7.34 -10.39 -5.04
CA LYS A 65 8.74 -10.61 -5.44
C LYS A 65 9.51 -9.34 -5.72
N ASN A 66 8.82 -8.25 -6.01
CA ASN A 66 9.46 -6.95 -6.29
C ASN A 66 9.84 -6.20 -5.02
N ALA A 67 9.36 -6.64 -3.87
CA ALA A 67 9.62 -5.96 -2.61
C ALA A 67 11.11 -5.86 -2.28
N SER A 68 11.87 -6.92 -2.56
CA SER A 68 13.31 -6.92 -2.31
C SER A 68 14.01 -5.80 -3.08
N GLU A 69 13.64 -5.62 -4.34
CA GLU A 69 14.21 -4.57 -5.18
C GLU A 69 13.91 -3.19 -4.60
N ILE A 70 12.66 -2.99 -4.19
CA ILE A 70 12.22 -1.71 -3.63
C ILE A 70 12.94 -1.41 -2.32
N LEU A 71 13.06 -2.39 -1.44
CA LEU A 71 13.72 -2.21 -0.15
C LEU A 71 15.21 -1.91 -0.30
N LYS A 72 15.82 -2.38 -1.40
CA LYS A 72 17.24 -2.10 -1.67
C LYS A 72 17.51 -0.70 -2.20
N LEU A 73 16.46 0.07 -2.50
CA LEU A 73 16.62 1.44 -2.98
C LEU A 73 17.17 2.38 -1.92
N GLY A 74 17.24 1.94 -0.67
CA GLY A 74 17.75 2.77 0.41
C GLY A 74 16.79 3.87 0.80
N LEU A 75 15.53 3.53 0.93
CA LEU A 75 14.49 4.49 1.28
C LEU A 75 14.72 5.08 2.66
N SER A 76 14.50 6.39 2.79
CA SER A 76 14.49 7.02 4.09
C SER A 76 13.28 6.51 4.88
N PHE A 77 13.30 6.71 6.19
CA PHE A 77 12.17 6.33 7.04
C PHE A 77 10.87 6.95 6.54
N ARG A 78 10.91 8.24 6.22
CA ARG A 78 9.74 8.95 5.71
C ARG A 78 9.26 8.37 4.38
N ALA A 79 10.18 8.09 3.47
CA ALA A 79 9.83 7.53 2.18
C ALA A 79 9.21 6.13 2.32
N GLN A 80 9.77 5.31 3.20
CA GLN A 80 9.24 3.98 3.44
C GLN A 80 7.83 4.04 4.04
N THR A 81 7.61 4.94 4.98
CA THR A 81 6.29 5.12 5.59
C THR A 81 5.26 5.57 4.56
N GLU A 82 5.62 6.55 3.72
CA GLU A 82 4.74 7.02 2.66
C GLU A 82 4.40 5.90 1.68
N LEU A 83 5.42 5.15 1.28
CA LEU A 83 5.23 4.07 0.32
C LEU A 83 4.34 2.96 0.90
N SER A 84 4.52 2.62 2.17
CA SER A 84 3.68 1.60 2.80
C SER A 84 2.22 2.05 2.88
N GLN A 85 1.96 3.32 3.16
CA GLN A 85 0.60 3.85 3.18
C GLN A 85 -0.01 3.86 1.80
N MET A 86 0.76 4.23 0.79
CA MET A 86 0.32 4.19 -0.60
C MET A 86 -0.02 2.76 -1.02
N ALA A 87 0.82 1.81 -0.63
CA ALA A 87 0.60 0.41 -0.93
C ALA A 87 -0.67 -0.10 -0.26
N MET A 88 -0.89 0.28 1.00
CA MET A 88 -2.10 -0.13 1.72
C MET A 88 -3.34 0.43 1.04
N ALA A 89 -3.32 1.69 0.63
CA ALA A 89 -4.45 2.30 -0.08
C ALA A 89 -4.73 1.56 -1.38
N ALA A 90 -3.69 1.21 -2.13
CA ALA A 90 -3.84 0.47 -3.38
C ALA A 90 -4.42 -0.93 -3.14
N MET A 91 -4.00 -1.59 -2.07
CA MET A 91 -4.49 -2.93 -1.74
C MET A 91 -5.95 -2.93 -1.32
N THR A 92 -6.39 -1.89 -0.62
CA THR A 92 -7.76 -1.81 -0.11
C THR A 92 -8.70 -1.06 -1.04
N GLY A 93 -8.18 -0.43 -2.08
CA GLY A 93 -8.99 0.34 -3.01
C GLY A 93 -9.34 1.74 -2.53
N GLU A 94 -8.69 2.19 -1.47
CA GLU A 94 -8.90 3.54 -0.96
C GLU A 94 -8.08 4.53 -1.77
N GLU A 95 -8.56 5.78 -1.80
CA GLU A 95 -7.80 6.83 -2.44
C GLU A 95 -6.64 7.24 -1.54
N TYR A 96 -5.47 7.39 -2.15
CA TYR A 96 -4.29 7.84 -1.44
C TYR A 96 -4.13 9.34 -1.65
N GLU A 97 -4.13 10.08 -0.55
CA GLU A 97 -3.97 11.53 -0.58
C GLU A 97 -2.72 11.93 0.21
N PRO A 98 -1.53 11.73 -0.39
CA PRO A 98 -0.28 12.02 0.32
C PRO A 98 -0.18 13.50 0.69
N GLU A 99 -0.73 14.36 -0.14
CA GLU A 99 -0.64 15.80 0.05
C GLU A 99 -1.46 16.30 1.22
N ALA A 100 -2.50 15.56 1.63
CA ALA A 100 -3.33 15.97 2.75
C ALA A 100 -2.51 16.17 4.04
N ARG A 101 -1.51 15.32 4.25
CA ARG A 101 -0.65 15.42 5.44
C ARG A 101 0.36 16.54 5.34
N PHE A 102 0.85 16.80 4.13
CA PHE A 102 1.88 17.82 3.90
C PHE A 102 1.28 19.17 3.59
N GLN A 103 0.06 19.21 3.07
CA GLN A 103 -0.65 20.47 2.82
C GLN A 103 -0.95 21.20 4.12
N ASP A 104 -1.25 20.48 5.17
CA ASP A 104 -1.48 21.11 6.47
C ASP A 104 -0.25 21.86 6.95
N GLU A 105 0.93 21.32 6.72
CA GLU A 105 2.18 21.98 7.08
C GLU A 105 2.42 23.21 6.22
N LYS A 106 2.13 23.13 4.93
CA LYS A 106 2.27 24.26 4.02
C LYS A 106 1.28 25.37 4.36
N ALA A 107 0.05 25.00 4.68
CA ALA A 107 -0.96 25.96 5.05
C ALA A 107 -0.57 26.71 6.32
N LYS A 108 0.08 26.03 7.25
CA LYS A 108 0.55 26.65 8.48
C LYS A 108 1.75 27.56 8.28
N SER A 109 2.54 27.31 7.25
CA SER A 109 3.72 28.11 6.96
C SER A 109 3.37 29.38 6.17
N ASP A 110 2.20 29.41 5.61
CA ASP A 110 1.71 30.58 4.91
C ASP A 110 1.05 31.54 5.90
#